data_60dd258dcebcc8df4422a1b03cd10eed
#
_entry.id   60dd258dcebcc8df4422a1b03cd10eed
#
_cell.length_a   1.000
_cell.length_b   1.000
_cell.length_c   1.000
_cell.angle_alpha   90.00
_cell.angle_beta   90.00
_cell.angle_gamma   90.00
#
_symmetry.space_group_name_H-M   'P 1'
#
loop_
_entity.id
_entity.type
_entity.pdbx_description
1 polymer ?
#
loop_
_entity_poly.entity_id
_entity_poly.type
_entity_poly.pdbx_seq_one_letter_code
_entity_poly.pdbx_strand_id
1 'polypeptide(L)'
;MIAALLLAVAMPSEKMVTAVAVTESRMDHAAVGDGGRAISAWQIWPSAWEDANRFRSLNGLRPIPRTADPQLARQLASWLLALHMDRLRKAGIPYPSPQQVYLSYAMGFDGFRRIGFNPSRAPAHKQRALVRLKESLK
;
A
#
# COMPACT_ATOMS: atom_id res chain seq x y z
N MET A 1 -18.57 -26.57 -19.33
CA MET A 1 -18.53 -25.41 -18.43
C MET A 1 -17.09 -25.20 -17.99
N ILE A 2 -16.46 -24.14 -18.47
CA ILE A 2 -15.10 -23.80 -18.06
C ILE A 2 -15.24 -23.06 -16.74
N ALA A 3 -14.85 -23.70 -15.65
CA ALA A 3 -14.71 -22.99 -14.38
C ALA A 3 -13.58 -21.98 -14.55
N ALA A 4 -13.91 -20.69 -14.58
CA ALA A 4 -12.89 -19.67 -14.52
C ALA A 4 -12.16 -19.85 -13.18
N LEU A 5 -10.88 -20.25 -13.24
CA LEU A 5 -10.01 -20.22 -12.07
C LEU A 5 -9.83 -18.73 -11.74
N LEU A 6 -10.63 -18.24 -10.81
CA LEU A 6 -10.36 -16.95 -10.18
C LEU A 6 -9.08 -17.15 -9.36
N LEU A 7 -7.96 -16.75 -9.98
CA LEU A 7 -6.69 -16.65 -9.21
C LEU A 7 -6.95 -15.68 -8.08
N ALA A 8 -6.93 -16.19 -6.87
CA ALA A 8 -7.06 -15.36 -5.68
C ALA A 8 -5.98 -14.28 -5.70
N VAL A 9 -6.36 -13.02 -5.53
CA VAL A 9 -5.43 -11.91 -5.40
C VAL A 9 -4.59 -12.12 -4.14
N ALA A 10 -3.27 -11.99 -4.27
CA ALA A 10 -2.40 -12.04 -3.10
C ALA A 10 -2.60 -10.78 -2.27
N MET A 11 -3.03 -10.97 -1.02
CA MET A 11 -3.24 -9.90 -0.06
C MET A 11 -2.04 -9.77 0.87
N PRO A 12 -1.72 -8.56 1.34
CA PRO A 12 -0.70 -8.38 2.37
C PRO A 12 -1.15 -9.03 3.67
N SER A 13 -0.20 -9.42 4.53
CA SER A 13 -0.51 -9.88 5.88
C SER A 13 -1.11 -8.74 6.71
N GLU A 14 -1.92 -9.09 7.71
CA GLU A 14 -2.44 -8.10 8.67
C GLU A 14 -1.30 -7.34 9.36
N LYS A 15 -0.21 -8.03 9.66
CA LYS A 15 0.98 -7.45 10.26
C LYS A 15 1.61 -6.38 9.36
N MET A 16 1.66 -6.62 8.06
CA MET A 16 2.15 -5.64 7.08
C MET A 16 1.24 -4.42 7.01
N VAL A 17 -0.07 -4.63 6.97
CA VAL A 17 -1.05 -3.53 6.94
C VAL A 17 -0.89 -2.64 8.18
N THR A 18 -0.77 -3.24 9.35
CA THR A 18 -0.53 -2.52 10.61
C THR A 18 0.82 -1.78 10.59
N ALA A 19 1.87 -2.43 10.10
CA ALA A 19 3.21 -1.83 10.05
C ALA A 19 3.24 -0.57 9.17
N VAL A 20 2.49 -0.55 8.07
CA VAL A 20 2.38 0.64 7.22
C VAL A 20 1.72 1.80 7.97
N ALA A 21 0.63 1.54 8.70
CA ALA A 21 -0.03 2.57 9.50
C ALA A 21 0.88 3.12 10.60
N VAL A 22 1.62 2.26 11.28
CA VAL A 22 2.60 2.67 12.30
C VAL A 22 3.69 3.54 11.66
N THR A 23 4.18 3.14 10.49
CA THR A 23 5.24 3.86 9.78
C THR A 23 4.77 5.24 9.30
N GLU A 24 3.55 5.34 8.77
CA GLU A 24 3.03 6.57 8.19
C GLU A 24 2.55 7.58 9.24
N SER A 25 1.95 7.13 10.33
CA SER A 25 1.30 8.03 11.28
C SER A 25 1.37 7.60 12.74
N ARG A 26 2.12 6.55 13.08
CA ARG A 26 2.10 5.91 14.41
C ARG A 26 0.70 5.41 14.77
N MET A 27 -0.03 4.91 13.78
CA MET A 27 -1.41 4.41 13.93
C MET A 27 -2.42 5.49 14.32
N ASP A 28 -2.19 6.75 13.94
CA ASP A 28 -3.12 7.84 14.22
C ASP A 28 -4.24 7.88 13.16
N HIS A 29 -5.40 7.38 13.50
CA HIS A 29 -6.55 7.33 12.59
C HIS A 29 -7.08 8.72 12.18
N ALA A 30 -6.80 9.75 12.98
CA ALA A 30 -7.19 11.12 12.70
C ALA A 30 -6.11 11.92 11.95
N ALA A 31 -4.98 11.30 11.61
CA ALA A 31 -3.87 11.99 10.97
C ALA A 31 -4.26 12.56 9.61
N VAL A 32 -3.86 13.81 9.39
CA VAL A 32 -4.03 14.52 8.11
C VAL A 32 -2.67 15.12 7.75
N GLY A 33 -2.16 14.77 6.59
CA GLY A 33 -0.85 15.25 6.12
C GLY A 33 -0.93 15.82 4.71
N ASP A 34 0.21 16.31 4.21
CA ASP A 34 0.39 16.78 2.84
C ASP A 34 -0.68 17.80 2.40
N GLY A 35 -0.97 18.80 3.26
CA GLY A 35 -1.94 19.84 2.95
C GLY A 35 -3.38 19.33 2.88
N GLY A 36 -3.72 18.29 3.62
CA GLY A 36 -5.05 17.70 3.66
C GLY A 36 -5.28 16.57 2.66
N ARG A 37 -4.29 16.23 1.84
CA ARG A 37 -4.41 15.17 0.83
C ARG A 37 -4.25 13.77 1.40
N ALA A 38 -3.36 13.61 2.39
CA ALA A 38 -3.14 12.32 3.05
C ALA A 38 -4.05 12.22 4.27
N ILE A 39 -4.89 11.19 4.31
CA ILE A 39 -5.80 10.96 5.45
C ILE A 39 -5.68 9.54 5.98
N SER A 40 -6.17 9.32 7.18
CA SER A 40 -6.18 8.07 7.95
C SER A 40 -4.80 7.68 8.49
N ALA A 41 -4.78 6.63 9.28
CA ALA A 41 -3.51 6.08 9.79
C ALA A 41 -2.55 5.68 8.67
N TRP A 42 -3.07 5.33 7.49
CA TRP A 42 -2.29 4.92 6.32
C TRP A 42 -1.88 6.07 5.39
N GLN A 43 -2.33 7.29 5.66
CA GLN A 43 -1.96 8.50 4.92
C GLN A 43 -2.19 8.37 3.41
N ILE A 44 -3.42 7.97 3.02
CA ILE A 44 -3.76 7.67 1.62
C ILE A 44 -4.28 8.94 0.93
N TRP A 45 -3.68 9.25 -0.22
CA TRP A 45 -4.08 10.35 -1.09
C TRP A 45 -5.32 9.97 -1.93
N PRO A 46 -6.10 10.97 -2.41
CA PRO A 46 -7.29 10.69 -3.23
C PRO A 46 -7.01 9.83 -4.46
N SER A 47 -5.90 10.08 -5.18
CA SER A 47 -5.54 9.31 -6.38
C SER A 47 -5.25 7.84 -6.06
N ALA A 48 -4.55 7.60 -4.96
CA ALA A 48 -4.25 6.24 -4.50
C ALA A 48 -5.52 5.53 -4.03
N TRP A 49 -6.43 6.26 -3.38
CA TRP A 49 -7.74 5.74 -2.98
C TRP A 49 -8.55 5.26 -4.18
N GLU A 50 -8.58 6.08 -5.25
CA GLU A 50 -9.25 5.72 -6.51
C GLU A 50 -8.61 4.49 -7.17
N ASP A 51 -7.28 4.41 -7.19
CA ASP A 51 -6.57 3.26 -7.75
C ASP A 51 -6.92 1.97 -7.01
N ALA A 52 -6.96 2.01 -5.68
CA ALA A 52 -7.34 0.85 -4.86
C ALA A 52 -8.80 0.44 -5.13
N ASN A 53 -9.72 1.40 -5.26
CA ASN A 53 -11.11 1.11 -5.58
C ASN A 53 -11.26 0.52 -6.98
N ARG A 54 -10.48 0.99 -7.94
CA ARG A 54 -10.48 0.42 -9.30
C ARG A 54 -10.03 -1.04 -9.26
N PHE A 55 -8.97 -1.32 -8.50
CA PHE A 55 -8.48 -2.69 -8.32
C PHE A 55 -9.50 -3.58 -7.61
N ARG A 56 -10.17 -3.06 -6.58
CA ARG A 56 -11.29 -3.76 -5.93
C ARG A 56 -12.41 -4.07 -6.91
N SER A 57 -12.78 -3.10 -7.75
CA SER A 57 -13.84 -3.27 -8.75
C SER A 57 -13.50 -4.37 -9.75
N LEU A 58 -12.25 -4.44 -10.20
CA LEU A 58 -11.77 -5.52 -11.09
C LEU A 58 -11.87 -6.91 -10.42
N ASN A 59 -11.95 -6.96 -9.11
CA ASN A 59 -12.12 -8.18 -8.32
C ASN A 59 -13.55 -8.36 -7.79
N GLY A 60 -14.52 -7.63 -8.36
CA GLY A 60 -15.94 -7.79 -8.04
C GLY A 60 -16.39 -7.14 -6.74
N LEU A 61 -15.61 -6.23 -6.18
CA LEU A 61 -15.91 -5.58 -4.92
C LEU A 61 -16.38 -4.13 -5.13
N ARG A 62 -17.25 -3.66 -4.24
CA ARG A 62 -17.76 -2.30 -4.28
C ARG A 62 -16.69 -1.30 -3.85
N PRO A 63 -16.73 -0.06 -4.38
CA PRO A 63 -15.84 0.99 -3.92
C PRO A 63 -16.10 1.33 -2.45
N ILE A 64 -15.02 1.70 -1.77
CA ILE A 64 -15.09 2.23 -0.39
C ILE A 64 -15.02 3.76 -0.51
N PRO A 65 -16.03 4.52 -0.03
CA PRO A 65 -15.95 5.97 0.00
C PRO A 65 -14.76 6.46 0.82
N ARG A 66 -14.13 7.54 0.39
CA ARG A 66 -12.96 8.08 1.08
C ARG A 66 -13.33 8.50 2.51
N THR A 67 -12.66 7.91 3.48
CA THR A 67 -12.97 8.08 4.89
C THR A 67 -11.75 7.81 5.77
N ALA A 68 -11.73 8.39 6.98
CA ALA A 68 -10.76 8.06 8.01
C ALA A 68 -11.27 6.97 8.97
N ASP A 69 -12.47 6.42 8.74
CA ASP A 69 -12.98 5.31 9.55
C ASP A 69 -11.96 4.17 9.60
N PRO A 70 -11.53 3.73 10.80
CA PRO A 70 -10.41 2.79 10.92
C PRO A 70 -10.60 1.48 10.18
N GLN A 71 -11.80 0.89 10.22
CA GLN A 71 -12.05 -0.40 9.56
C GLN A 71 -12.07 -0.28 8.05
N LEU A 72 -12.74 0.74 7.52
CA LEU A 72 -12.85 0.96 6.07
C LEU A 72 -11.50 1.40 5.48
N ALA A 73 -10.79 2.29 6.16
CA ALA A 73 -9.46 2.70 5.74
C ALA A 73 -8.48 1.52 5.74
N ARG A 74 -8.58 0.63 6.73
CA ARG A 74 -7.76 -0.59 6.78
C ARG A 74 -8.05 -1.52 5.59
N GLN A 75 -9.33 -1.72 5.28
CA GLN A 75 -9.71 -2.53 4.11
C GLN A 75 -9.13 -1.94 2.83
N LEU A 76 -9.29 -0.64 2.64
CA LEU A 76 -8.77 0.01 1.44
C LEU A 76 -7.24 -0.05 1.39
N ALA A 77 -6.55 0.18 2.50
CA ALA A 77 -5.09 0.08 2.58
C ALA A 77 -4.60 -1.32 2.21
N SER A 78 -5.29 -2.37 2.65
CA SER A 78 -4.98 -3.75 2.28
C SER A 78 -5.04 -3.94 0.76
N TRP A 79 -6.07 -3.41 0.11
CA TRP A 79 -6.23 -3.51 -1.33
C TRP A 79 -5.23 -2.65 -2.09
N LEU A 80 -4.87 -1.50 -1.54
CA LEU A 80 -3.83 -0.66 -2.14
C LEU A 80 -2.46 -1.35 -2.09
N LEU A 81 -2.13 -1.98 -0.98
CA LEU A 81 -0.90 -2.77 -0.86
C LEU A 81 -0.92 -3.98 -1.80
N ALA A 82 -2.07 -4.66 -1.91
CA ALA A 82 -2.24 -5.76 -2.86
C ALA A 82 -2.02 -5.29 -4.31
N LEU A 83 -2.51 -4.11 -4.67
CA LEU A 83 -2.29 -3.51 -5.99
C LEU A 83 -0.79 -3.29 -6.24
N HIS A 84 -0.05 -2.76 -5.26
CA HIS A 84 1.39 -2.57 -5.40
C HIS A 84 2.14 -3.90 -5.52
N MET A 85 1.73 -4.91 -4.77
CA MET A 85 2.28 -6.27 -4.92
C MET A 85 2.06 -6.80 -6.34
N ASP A 86 0.86 -6.62 -6.88
CA ASP A 86 0.52 -7.05 -8.24
C ASP A 86 1.37 -6.34 -9.29
N ARG A 87 1.50 -5.02 -9.16
CA ARG A 87 2.33 -4.21 -10.07
C ARG A 87 3.80 -4.63 -10.04
N LEU A 88 4.36 -4.88 -8.87
CA LEU A 88 5.74 -5.34 -8.71
C LEU A 88 5.94 -6.71 -9.34
N ARG A 89 5.00 -7.64 -9.16
CA ARG A 89 5.06 -8.95 -9.79
C ARG A 89 5.03 -8.86 -11.31
N LYS A 90 4.15 -8.04 -11.86
CA LYS A 90 4.07 -7.80 -13.31
C LYS A 90 5.33 -7.13 -13.86
N ALA A 91 6.06 -6.39 -13.02
CA ALA A 91 7.32 -5.77 -13.38
C ALA A 91 8.53 -6.73 -13.28
N GLY A 92 8.30 -8.00 -12.94
CA GLY A 92 9.36 -9.01 -12.88
C GLY A 92 9.89 -9.31 -11.48
N ILE A 93 9.20 -8.86 -10.43
CA ILE A 93 9.55 -9.15 -9.04
C ILE A 93 8.51 -10.11 -8.46
N PRO A 94 8.70 -11.44 -8.61
CA PRO A 94 7.65 -12.41 -8.26
C PRO A 94 7.37 -12.49 -6.76
N TYR A 95 8.35 -12.17 -5.92
CA TYR A 95 8.24 -12.22 -4.46
C TYR A 95 8.72 -10.89 -3.87
N PRO A 96 7.95 -9.79 -4.03
CA PRO A 96 8.40 -8.50 -3.52
C PRO A 96 8.53 -8.53 -1.99
N SER A 97 9.61 -7.93 -1.49
CA SER A 97 9.84 -7.81 -0.04
C SER A 97 8.87 -6.78 0.56
N PRO A 98 8.62 -6.82 1.88
CA PRO A 98 7.86 -5.77 2.55
C PRO A 98 8.39 -4.36 2.27
N GLN A 99 9.71 -4.20 2.21
CA GLN A 99 10.34 -2.92 1.90
C GLN A 99 10.02 -2.45 0.49
N GLN A 100 10.05 -3.35 -0.49
CA GLN A 100 9.69 -3.03 -1.87
C GLN A 100 8.22 -2.66 -2.00
N VAL A 101 7.33 -3.41 -1.36
CA VAL A 101 5.89 -3.11 -1.36
C VAL A 101 5.63 -1.74 -0.72
N TYR A 102 6.24 -1.47 0.43
CA TYR A 102 6.09 -0.20 1.12
C TYR A 102 6.61 0.98 0.28
N LEU A 103 7.77 0.85 -0.34
CA LEU A 103 8.34 1.94 -1.16
C LEU A 103 7.51 2.20 -2.42
N SER A 104 6.97 1.17 -3.04
CA SER A 104 6.02 1.33 -4.14
C SER A 104 4.78 2.12 -3.69
N TYR A 105 4.28 1.81 -2.50
CA TYR A 105 3.17 2.52 -1.86
C TYR A 105 3.54 3.98 -1.55
N ALA A 106 4.67 4.20 -0.88
CA ALA A 106 5.04 5.49 -0.32
C ALA A 106 5.61 6.47 -1.36
N MET A 107 6.30 5.97 -2.37
CA MET A 107 6.91 6.77 -3.45
C MET A 107 6.03 6.83 -4.70
N GLY A 108 5.00 5.98 -4.79
CA GLY A 108 4.33 5.65 -6.03
C GLY A 108 5.12 4.63 -6.85
N PHE A 109 4.41 3.80 -7.59
CA PHE A 109 5.03 2.74 -8.39
C PHE A 109 6.07 3.29 -9.38
N ASP A 110 5.73 4.38 -10.09
CA ASP A 110 6.63 4.98 -11.08
C ASP A 110 7.89 5.57 -10.43
N GLY A 111 7.75 6.20 -9.28
CA GLY A 111 8.90 6.74 -8.53
C GLY A 111 9.85 5.63 -8.09
N PHE A 112 9.30 4.54 -7.60
CA PHE A 112 10.12 3.38 -7.18
C PHE A 112 10.77 2.69 -8.38
N ARG A 113 10.07 2.59 -9.51
CA ARG A 113 10.63 2.05 -10.74
C ARG A 113 11.85 2.86 -11.21
N ARG A 114 11.80 4.19 -11.09
CA ARG A 114 12.90 5.08 -11.51
C ARG A 114 14.21 4.81 -10.76
N ILE A 115 14.14 4.29 -9.56
CA ILE A 115 15.31 3.89 -8.79
C ILE A 115 15.62 2.38 -8.90
N GLY A 116 15.03 1.72 -9.91
CA GLY A 116 15.29 0.31 -10.21
C GLY A 116 14.70 -0.65 -9.21
N PHE A 117 13.63 -0.26 -8.50
CA PHE A 117 13.00 -1.07 -7.45
C PHE A 117 13.99 -1.46 -6.33
N ASN A 118 15.00 -0.63 -6.13
CA ASN A 118 16.05 -0.89 -5.16
C ASN A 118 15.86 -0.02 -3.91
N PRO A 119 15.48 -0.63 -2.76
CA PRO A 119 15.28 0.13 -1.53
C PRO A 119 16.48 0.95 -1.07
N SER A 120 17.70 0.50 -1.36
CA SER A 120 18.91 1.23 -0.96
C SER A 120 19.09 2.57 -1.70
N ARG A 121 18.38 2.78 -2.80
CA ARG A 121 18.40 4.04 -3.56
C ARG A 121 17.30 5.01 -3.18
N ALA A 122 16.44 4.66 -2.24
CA ALA A 122 15.39 5.54 -1.77
C ALA A 122 15.99 6.77 -1.04
N PRO A 123 15.30 7.94 -1.08
CA PRO A 123 15.75 9.14 -0.39
C PRO A 123 15.91 8.93 1.13
N ALA A 124 16.71 9.78 1.78
CA ALA A 124 17.03 9.66 3.19
C ALA A 124 15.80 9.54 4.09
N HIS A 125 14.75 10.35 3.83
CA HIS A 125 13.52 10.29 4.63
C HIS A 125 12.77 8.96 4.44
N LYS A 126 12.87 8.35 3.27
CA LYS A 126 12.30 7.01 3.03
C LYS A 126 13.16 5.91 3.68
N GLN A 127 14.47 6.09 3.75
CA GLN A 127 15.34 5.17 4.50
C GLN A 127 14.95 5.16 5.99
N ARG A 128 14.66 6.34 6.57
CA ARG A 128 14.18 6.42 7.96
C ARG A 128 12.83 5.71 8.12
N ALA A 129 11.93 5.86 7.15
CA ALA A 129 10.65 5.15 7.16
C ALA A 129 10.84 3.63 7.09
N LEU A 130 11.78 3.15 6.28
CA LEU A 130 12.10 1.72 6.20
C LEU A 130 12.60 1.15 7.52
N VAL A 131 13.36 1.92 8.30
CA VAL A 131 13.76 1.50 9.64
C VAL A 131 12.55 1.29 10.54
N ARG A 132 11.60 2.24 10.52
CA ARG A 132 10.36 2.12 11.30
C ARG A 132 9.51 0.92 10.85
N LEU A 133 9.40 0.71 9.55
CA LEU A 133 8.69 -0.44 8.99
C LEU A 133 9.28 -1.75 9.50
N LYS A 134 10.59 -1.89 9.39
CA LYS A 134 11.32 -3.09 9.82
C LYS A 134 11.10 -3.37 11.30
N GLU A 135 11.16 -2.34 12.15
CA GLU A 135 10.89 -2.49 13.58
C GLU A 135 9.45 -2.97 13.82
N SER A 136 8.48 -2.43 13.09
CA SER A 136 7.07 -2.82 13.22
C SER A 136 6.78 -4.25 12.75
N LEU A 137 7.64 -4.82 11.91
CA LEU A 137 7.49 -6.17 11.37
C LEU A 137 8.18 -7.25 12.23
N LYS A 138 8.88 -6.87 13.28
CA LYS A 138 9.56 -7.82 14.19
C LYS A 138 8.60 -8.68 15.00
#